data_264bfafc69cf857172ed3b9fa6f5353c
#
_entry.id   264bfafc69cf857172ed3b9fa6f5353c
#
_cell.length_a   1.000
_cell.length_b   1.000
_cell.length_c   1.000
_cell.angle_alpha   90.00
_cell.angle_beta   90.00
_cell.angle_gamma   90.00
#
_symmetry.space_group_name_H-M   'P 1'
#
loop_
_entity.id
_entity.type
_entity.pdbx_description
1 polymer ?
#
loop_
_entity_poly.entity_id
_entity_poly.type
_entity_poly.pdbx_seq_one_letter_code
_entity_poly.pdbx_strand_id
1 'polypeptide(L)'
;MDKRYWVGFNLVKGIGAVRLQALRDHFGDLALAWQAPVDALQSAGLSQKLAERVAQVRAGVDLDRIIAQVKAQGIEILTWEDELYPLRLKEIDQPPPVLYVRGMLTTEDSWAVAVVGTRRVSAYGRQVTEDLALFLASNGVTVVSGLARGVDAIAHQAALKAGGRTIAVLGCGVDRIYPPEHTQLAEKIMANGALVSDYALGTPPDASNFPPRNRIISGLSMATVVVEAGETSGALITAQFAVDQGREVFAVPGNILALQSKGTNRLIAQGARPMLSVHDLLDVLNLTRVTEQRFVSKVLPADETEAKLMSVLTHEPLHMDEIRNQTGLPIERVSATLVMMELKGLVRQVGGLNYVAVREEQAGYEVIPDSTRDDVVPVPAYHPESHSRRDED
;
A
#
# COMPACT_ATOMS: atom_id res chain seq x y z
N MET A 1 -10.52 25.13 6.18
CA MET A 1 -9.17 25.71 6.04
C MET A 1 -8.89 26.06 4.59
N ASP A 2 -8.13 27.12 4.35
CA ASP A 2 -7.90 27.61 2.98
C ASP A 2 -6.69 26.91 2.33
N LYS A 3 -6.94 25.91 1.49
CA LYS A 3 -5.91 25.13 0.80
C LYS A 3 -5.13 25.93 -0.26
N ARG A 4 -5.57 27.13 -0.62
CA ARG A 4 -4.90 27.98 -1.63
C ARG A 4 -3.43 28.26 -1.25
N TYR A 5 -3.19 28.56 0.00
CA TYR A 5 -1.83 28.93 0.45
C TYR A 5 -0.89 27.72 0.55
N TRP A 6 -1.43 26.54 0.85
CA TRP A 6 -0.69 25.28 0.74
C TRP A 6 -0.23 25.03 -0.69
N VAL A 7 -1.16 25.18 -1.66
CA VAL A 7 -0.83 25.09 -3.08
C VAL A 7 0.14 26.18 -3.49
N GLY A 8 -0.04 27.42 -3.03
CA GLY A 8 0.88 28.53 -3.31
C GLY A 8 2.32 28.21 -2.93
N PHE A 9 2.54 27.73 -1.72
CA PHE A 9 3.89 27.33 -1.27
C PHE A 9 4.41 26.09 -1.98
N ASN A 10 3.55 25.13 -2.37
CA ASN A 10 3.92 23.97 -3.16
C ASN A 10 4.46 24.35 -4.56
N LEU A 11 4.01 25.45 -5.15
CA LEU A 11 4.53 25.98 -6.41
C LEU A 11 5.93 26.58 -6.28
N VAL A 12 6.38 26.89 -5.06
CA VAL A 12 7.70 27.50 -4.84
C VAL A 12 8.76 26.42 -4.75
N LYS A 13 9.54 26.23 -5.82
CA LYS A 13 10.64 25.27 -5.82
C LYS A 13 11.60 25.51 -4.66
N GLY A 14 11.70 24.54 -3.78
CA GLY A 14 12.55 24.59 -2.59
C GLY A 14 11.79 24.74 -1.28
N ILE A 15 10.47 24.95 -1.30
CA ILE A 15 9.64 24.85 -0.09
C ILE A 15 9.06 23.42 -0.02
N GLY A 16 9.68 22.61 0.83
CA GLY A 16 9.19 21.26 1.20
C GLY A 16 8.67 21.26 2.63
N ALA A 17 8.45 20.05 3.16
CA ALA A 17 7.88 19.81 4.48
C ALA A 17 8.50 20.66 5.59
N VAL A 18 9.82 20.58 5.75
CA VAL A 18 10.54 21.27 6.85
C VAL A 18 10.35 22.78 6.81
N ARG A 19 10.47 23.40 5.63
CA ARG A 19 10.33 24.86 5.48
C ARG A 19 8.89 25.32 5.61
N LEU A 20 7.95 24.53 5.11
CA LEU A 20 6.54 24.84 5.29
C LEU A 20 6.12 24.75 6.76
N GLN A 21 6.63 23.75 7.48
CA GLN A 21 6.41 23.63 8.92
C GLN A 21 7.00 24.83 9.67
N ALA A 22 8.24 25.25 9.37
CA ALA A 22 8.85 26.43 9.97
C ALA A 22 8.02 27.72 9.72
N LEU A 23 7.46 27.89 8.52
CA LEU A 23 6.55 29.00 8.23
C LEU A 23 5.28 28.93 9.07
N ARG A 24 4.68 27.75 9.23
CA ARG A 24 3.50 27.56 10.08
C ARG A 24 3.79 27.87 11.53
N ASP A 25 4.91 27.39 12.05
CA ASP A 25 5.31 27.61 13.44
C ASP A 25 5.56 29.10 13.75
N HIS A 26 6.11 29.81 12.76
CA HIS A 26 6.43 31.25 12.92
C HIS A 26 5.19 32.15 12.75
N PHE A 27 4.35 31.91 11.75
CA PHE A 27 3.22 32.79 11.42
C PHE A 27 1.87 32.30 11.98
N GLY A 28 1.78 31.04 12.43
CA GLY A 28 0.53 30.41 12.86
C GLY A 28 -0.42 30.04 11.71
N ASP A 29 -0.46 30.85 10.64
CA ASP A 29 -1.30 30.65 9.48
C ASP A 29 -0.52 30.85 8.16
N LEU A 30 -0.69 29.95 7.20
CA LEU A 30 -0.07 30.05 5.89
C LEU A 30 -0.60 31.24 5.06
N ALA A 31 -1.79 31.75 5.33
CA ALA A 31 -2.30 32.96 4.71
C ALA A 31 -1.46 34.18 5.10
N LEU A 32 -1.13 34.30 6.38
CA LEU A 32 -0.24 35.34 6.88
C LEU A 32 1.18 35.18 6.31
N ALA A 33 1.70 33.95 6.33
CA ALA A 33 3.00 33.64 5.73
C ALA A 33 3.06 33.99 4.24
N TRP A 34 1.99 33.69 3.48
CA TRP A 34 1.94 33.99 2.05
C TRP A 34 1.95 35.48 1.75
N GLN A 35 1.39 36.31 2.62
CA GLN A 35 1.36 37.78 2.45
C GLN A 35 2.57 38.47 3.04
N ALA A 36 3.38 37.76 3.83
CA ALA A 36 4.52 38.37 4.55
C ALA A 36 5.56 38.96 3.62
N PRO A 37 6.21 40.07 4.00
CA PRO A 37 7.34 40.63 3.27
C PRO A 37 8.57 39.73 3.35
N VAL A 38 9.57 39.98 2.47
CA VAL A 38 10.76 39.12 2.31
C VAL A 38 11.55 38.99 3.61
N ASP A 39 11.71 40.04 4.36
CA ASP A 39 12.42 40.09 5.63
C ASP A 39 11.73 39.26 6.73
N ALA A 40 10.40 39.29 6.79
CA ALA A 40 9.63 38.44 7.71
C ALA A 40 9.76 36.97 7.33
N LEU A 41 9.75 36.63 6.05
CA LEU A 41 9.99 35.25 5.58
C LEU A 41 11.41 34.77 5.92
N GLN A 42 12.43 35.67 5.86
CA GLN A 42 13.77 35.34 6.33
C GLN A 42 13.84 35.09 7.83
N SER A 43 13.13 35.90 8.62
CA SER A 43 13.01 35.70 10.08
C SER A 43 12.38 34.36 10.43
N ALA A 44 11.52 33.83 9.56
CA ALA A 44 10.95 32.49 9.69
C ALA A 44 11.88 31.36 9.20
N GLY A 45 13.15 31.67 8.87
CA GLY A 45 14.17 30.68 8.51
C GLY A 45 14.36 30.41 7.02
N LEU A 46 13.75 31.20 6.12
CA LEU A 46 14.01 31.09 4.70
C LEU A 46 15.28 31.88 4.32
N SER A 47 16.09 31.33 3.41
CA SER A 47 17.18 32.10 2.83
C SER A 47 16.62 33.28 2.00
N GLN A 48 17.39 34.37 1.86
CA GLN A 48 17.00 35.52 1.06
C GLN A 48 16.52 35.12 -0.34
N LYS A 49 17.29 34.32 -1.06
CA LYS A 49 16.94 33.83 -2.41
C LYS A 49 15.58 33.06 -2.43
N LEU A 50 15.26 32.36 -1.38
CA LEU A 50 14.00 31.58 -1.30
C LEU A 50 12.81 32.48 -0.95
N ALA A 51 13.02 33.46 -0.05
CA ALA A 51 12.00 34.46 0.31
C ALA A 51 11.65 35.33 -0.90
N GLU A 52 12.65 35.77 -1.67
CA GLU A 52 12.46 36.52 -2.93
C GLU A 52 11.69 35.65 -3.96
N ARG A 53 11.98 34.33 -4.04
CA ARG A 53 11.25 33.42 -4.92
C ARG A 53 9.78 33.29 -4.51
N VAL A 54 9.46 33.25 -3.21
CA VAL A 54 8.08 33.31 -2.73
C VAL A 54 7.39 34.55 -3.24
N ALA A 55 8.03 35.72 -3.10
CA ALA A 55 7.49 36.99 -3.57
C ALA A 55 7.27 37.02 -5.09
N GLN A 56 8.19 36.46 -5.87
CA GLN A 56 8.06 36.33 -7.34
C GLN A 56 6.90 35.44 -7.74
N VAL A 57 6.80 34.24 -7.14
CA VAL A 57 5.69 33.31 -7.44
C VAL A 57 4.36 33.96 -7.06
N ARG A 58 4.27 34.57 -5.89
CA ARG A 58 3.06 35.26 -5.43
C ARG A 58 2.61 36.37 -6.41
N ALA A 59 3.52 37.13 -6.96
CA ALA A 59 3.21 38.20 -7.92
C ALA A 59 2.69 37.68 -9.27
N GLY A 60 3.06 36.45 -9.65
CA GLY A 60 2.72 35.88 -10.96
C GLY A 60 1.60 34.85 -10.95
N VAL A 61 1.05 34.51 -9.77
CA VAL A 61 0.13 33.35 -9.62
C VAL A 61 -1.24 33.80 -9.11
N ASP A 62 -2.29 33.38 -9.80
CA ASP A 62 -3.67 33.46 -9.34
C ASP A 62 -4.06 32.12 -8.69
N LEU A 63 -4.05 32.08 -7.36
CA LEU A 63 -4.36 30.86 -6.59
C LEU A 63 -5.82 30.42 -6.74
N ASP A 64 -6.76 31.37 -6.86
CA ASP A 64 -8.17 31.05 -7.05
C ASP A 64 -8.40 30.34 -8.39
N ARG A 65 -7.76 30.83 -9.43
CA ARG A 65 -7.77 30.20 -10.75
C ARG A 65 -7.18 28.79 -10.72
N ILE A 66 -6.08 28.59 -10.01
CA ILE A 66 -5.44 27.26 -9.89
C ILE A 66 -6.38 26.29 -9.15
N ILE A 67 -6.96 26.69 -8.02
CA ILE A 67 -7.91 25.86 -7.29
C ILE A 67 -9.13 25.53 -8.15
N ALA A 68 -9.64 26.50 -8.90
CA ALA A 68 -10.75 26.27 -9.83
C ALA A 68 -10.39 25.24 -10.93
N GLN A 69 -9.18 25.33 -11.49
CA GLN A 69 -8.68 24.36 -12.47
C GLN A 69 -8.54 22.94 -11.88
N VAL A 70 -8.00 22.81 -10.65
CA VAL A 70 -7.88 21.54 -9.94
C VAL A 70 -9.27 20.90 -9.77
N LYS A 71 -10.24 21.66 -9.25
CA LYS A 71 -11.60 21.21 -9.04
C LYS A 71 -12.32 20.82 -10.35
N ALA A 72 -12.14 21.63 -11.42
CA ALA A 72 -12.73 21.37 -12.72
C ALA A 72 -12.25 20.05 -13.36
N GLN A 73 -11.06 19.55 -12.98
CA GLN A 73 -10.52 18.28 -13.43
C GLN A 73 -10.86 17.10 -12.50
N GLY A 74 -11.73 17.31 -11.49
CA GLY A 74 -12.08 16.28 -10.51
C GLY A 74 -10.90 15.84 -9.65
N ILE A 75 -9.92 16.74 -9.42
CA ILE A 75 -8.74 16.48 -8.58
C ILE A 75 -9.02 17.00 -7.17
N GLU A 76 -8.78 16.16 -6.18
CA GLU A 76 -8.81 16.53 -4.78
C GLU A 76 -7.42 16.98 -4.32
N ILE A 77 -7.39 17.97 -3.41
CA ILE A 77 -6.18 18.42 -2.74
C ILE A 77 -6.27 17.98 -1.28
N LEU A 78 -5.29 17.22 -0.83
CA LEU A 78 -5.14 16.85 0.57
C LEU A 78 -3.89 17.54 1.15
N THR A 79 -4.01 18.01 2.39
CA THR A 79 -2.94 18.61 3.19
C THR A 79 -2.82 17.85 4.51
N TRP A 80 -1.80 18.13 5.29
CA TRP A 80 -1.61 17.48 6.61
C TRP A 80 -2.79 17.67 7.59
N GLU A 81 -3.70 18.58 7.30
CA GLU A 81 -4.83 18.93 8.14
C GLU A 81 -6.13 18.24 7.74
N ASP A 82 -6.10 17.55 6.58
CA ASP A 82 -7.25 16.79 6.12
C ASP A 82 -7.30 15.40 6.77
N GLU A 83 -8.47 14.96 7.19
CA GLU A 83 -8.68 13.63 7.80
C GLU A 83 -8.35 12.48 6.85
N LEU A 84 -8.57 12.68 5.56
CA LEU A 84 -8.24 11.70 4.52
C LEU A 84 -6.76 11.68 4.13
N TYR A 85 -5.93 12.58 4.69
CA TYR A 85 -4.49 12.53 4.44
C TYR A 85 -3.91 11.24 5.07
N PRO A 86 -3.21 10.39 4.30
CA PRO A 86 -2.76 9.09 4.80
C PRO A 86 -1.84 9.22 6.01
N LEU A 87 -2.24 8.65 7.15
CA LEU A 87 -1.50 8.77 8.43
C LEU A 87 -0.06 8.29 8.29
N ARG A 88 0.16 7.12 7.64
CA ARG A 88 1.51 6.60 7.42
C ARG A 88 2.40 7.55 6.63
N LEU A 89 1.83 8.24 5.64
CA LEU A 89 2.57 9.23 4.85
C LEU A 89 2.85 10.50 5.66
N LYS A 90 2.02 10.83 6.64
CA LYS A 90 2.24 11.96 7.53
C LYS A 90 3.40 11.74 8.51
N GLU A 91 3.70 10.47 8.83
CA GLU A 91 4.73 10.06 9.79
C GLU A 91 6.16 10.02 9.22
N ILE A 92 6.34 10.09 7.90
CA ILE A 92 7.69 10.08 7.30
C ILE A 92 8.42 11.41 7.54
N ASP A 93 9.75 11.41 7.48
CA ASP A 93 10.57 12.61 7.75
C ASP A 93 10.20 13.83 6.89
N GLN A 94 9.80 13.61 5.65
CA GLN A 94 9.42 14.68 4.72
C GLN A 94 8.06 14.37 4.07
N PRO A 95 6.97 14.44 4.84
CA PRO A 95 5.65 14.21 4.31
C PRO A 95 5.31 15.31 3.28
N PRO A 96 4.73 14.97 2.11
CA PRO A 96 4.34 15.97 1.13
C PRO A 96 3.31 16.94 1.73
N PRO A 97 3.57 18.26 1.75
CA PRO A 97 2.62 19.20 2.33
C PRO A 97 1.28 19.26 1.58
N VAL A 98 1.33 18.96 0.30
CA VAL A 98 0.17 18.91 -0.60
C VAL A 98 0.22 17.60 -1.35
N LEU A 99 -0.90 16.94 -1.40
CA LEU A 99 -1.12 15.73 -2.19
C LEU A 99 -2.28 15.98 -3.15
N TYR A 100 -2.02 15.86 -4.44
CA TYR A 100 -3.04 15.92 -5.48
C TYR A 100 -3.52 14.50 -5.77
N VAL A 101 -4.83 14.29 -5.76
CA VAL A 101 -5.47 12.96 -5.88
C VAL A 101 -6.48 12.98 -7.02
N ARG A 102 -6.37 12.04 -7.97
CA ARG A 102 -7.41 11.71 -8.95
C ARG A 102 -7.91 10.30 -8.70
N GLY A 103 -9.21 10.11 -8.66
CA GLY A 103 -9.84 8.92 -8.09
C GLY A 103 -10.14 9.16 -6.62
N MET A 104 -10.06 8.16 -5.77
CA MET A 104 -10.45 8.29 -4.36
C MET A 104 -9.52 7.51 -3.44
N LEU A 105 -9.00 8.19 -2.41
CA LEU A 105 -8.37 7.55 -1.26
C LEU A 105 -9.45 7.22 -0.23
N THR A 106 -9.27 6.11 0.47
CA THR A 106 -10.17 5.65 1.52
C THR A 106 -9.40 5.23 2.75
N THR A 107 -10.07 5.09 3.88
CA THR A 107 -9.45 4.57 5.12
C THR A 107 -8.92 3.14 4.96
N GLU A 108 -9.49 2.38 4.03
CA GLU A 108 -9.03 1.02 3.70
C GLU A 108 -7.62 1.01 3.10
N ASP A 109 -7.18 2.10 2.47
CA ASP A 109 -5.83 2.24 1.92
C ASP A 109 -4.74 2.30 3.00
N SER A 110 -5.13 2.34 4.28
CA SER A 110 -4.21 2.13 5.40
C SER A 110 -3.57 0.72 5.39
N TRP A 111 -4.25 -0.26 4.77
CA TRP A 111 -3.74 -1.61 4.52
C TRP A 111 -3.15 -1.67 3.11
N ALA A 112 -1.94 -1.16 2.95
CA ALA A 112 -1.29 -1.06 1.66
C ALA A 112 0.11 -1.67 1.66
N VAL A 113 0.48 -2.29 0.53
CA VAL A 113 1.82 -2.83 0.28
C VAL A 113 2.35 -2.26 -1.03
N ALA A 114 3.59 -1.76 -0.98
CA ALA A 114 4.28 -1.31 -2.18
C ALA A 114 4.85 -2.51 -2.94
N VAL A 115 4.58 -2.60 -4.23
CA VAL A 115 5.14 -3.61 -5.14
C VAL A 115 5.93 -2.89 -6.22
N VAL A 116 7.25 -3.02 -6.18
CA VAL A 116 8.16 -2.27 -7.05
C VAL A 116 9.21 -3.18 -7.68
N GLY A 117 9.82 -2.71 -8.78
CA GLY A 117 10.88 -3.47 -9.42
C GLY A 117 11.39 -2.89 -10.72
N THR A 118 12.05 -3.75 -11.49
CA THR A 118 12.65 -3.41 -12.77
C THR A 118 11.61 -3.04 -13.83
N ARG A 119 12.00 -2.12 -14.71
CA ARG A 119 11.22 -1.80 -15.93
C ARG A 119 11.33 -2.89 -17.02
N ARG A 120 12.33 -3.77 -16.91
CA ARG A 120 12.60 -4.89 -17.84
C ARG A 120 12.43 -6.20 -17.09
N VAL A 121 11.18 -6.54 -16.77
CA VAL A 121 10.82 -7.71 -15.99
C VAL A 121 11.03 -9.00 -16.80
N SER A 122 11.59 -10.03 -16.14
CA SER A 122 11.70 -11.38 -16.71
C SER A 122 10.34 -12.12 -16.66
N ALA A 123 10.27 -13.30 -17.29
CA ALA A 123 9.08 -14.16 -17.18
C ALA A 123 8.83 -14.58 -15.70
N TYR A 124 9.90 -14.87 -14.94
CA TYR A 124 9.83 -15.16 -13.51
C TYR A 124 9.29 -13.97 -12.71
N GLY A 125 9.90 -12.80 -12.88
CA GLY A 125 9.45 -11.60 -12.16
C GLY A 125 8.03 -11.19 -12.51
N ARG A 126 7.59 -11.41 -13.77
CA ARG A 126 6.19 -11.19 -14.18
C ARG A 126 5.25 -12.09 -13.40
N GLN A 127 5.52 -13.41 -13.38
CA GLN A 127 4.67 -14.36 -12.68
C GLN A 127 4.58 -14.05 -11.19
N VAL A 128 5.73 -13.82 -10.53
CA VAL A 128 5.76 -13.46 -9.11
C VAL A 128 4.99 -12.16 -8.83
N THR A 129 5.11 -11.14 -9.72
CA THR A 129 4.38 -9.88 -9.56
C THR A 129 2.87 -10.08 -9.68
N GLU A 130 2.44 -10.85 -10.69
CA GLU A 130 1.03 -11.16 -10.93
C GLU A 130 0.43 -11.91 -9.73
N ASP A 131 1.07 -12.98 -9.27
CA ASP A 131 0.60 -13.79 -8.15
C ASP A 131 0.53 -12.97 -6.84
N LEU A 132 1.59 -12.21 -6.55
CA LEU A 132 1.66 -11.34 -5.39
C LEU A 132 0.55 -10.29 -5.38
N ALA A 133 0.40 -9.54 -6.47
CA ALA A 133 -0.56 -8.45 -6.51
C ALA A 133 -2.01 -8.95 -6.56
N LEU A 134 -2.28 -10.09 -7.23
CA LEU A 134 -3.57 -10.79 -7.17
C LEU A 134 -3.88 -11.19 -5.74
N PHE A 135 -2.94 -11.82 -5.05
CA PHE A 135 -3.09 -12.27 -3.69
C PHE A 135 -3.38 -11.11 -2.72
N LEU A 136 -2.57 -10.06 -2.75
CA LEU A 136 -2.77 -8.87 -1.92
C LEU A 136 -4.16 -8.26 -2.14
N ALA A 137 -4.51 -8.02 -3.40
CA ALA A 137 -5.77 -7.38 -3.76
C ALA A 137 -7.00 -8.25 -3.41
N SER A 138 -6.93 -9.57 -3.59
CA SER A 138 -7.98 -10.51 -3.20
C SER A 138 -8.18 -10.54 -1.68
N ASN A 139 -7.13 -10.28 -0.90
CA ASN A 139 -7.19 -10.16 0.55
C ASN A 139 -7.47 -8.72 1.03
N GLY A 140 -7.92 -7.84 0.13
CA GLY A 140 -8.30 -6.48 0.48
C GLY A 140 -7.13 -5.56 0.84
N VAL A 141 -5.89 -5.93 0.48
CA VAL A 141 -4.71 -5.11 0.66
C VAL A 141 -4.52 -4.24 -0.58
N THR A 142 -4.41 -2.93 -0.40
CA THR A 142 -4.19 -1.99 -1.49
C THR A 142 -2.77 -2.11 -2.04
N VAL A 143 -2.63 -2.29 -3.36
CA VAL A 143 -1.33 -2.34 -4.03
C VAL A 143 -0.88 -0.93 -4.38
N VAL A 144 0.28 -0.50 -3.87
CA VAL A 144 0.87 0.81 -4.18
C VAL A 144 2.06 0.63 -5.11
N SER A 145 2.14 1.41 -6.18
CA SER A 145 3.30 1.40 -7.08
C SER A 145 3.45 2.73 -7.84
N GLY A 146 4.39 2.80 -8.78
CA GLY A 146 4.78 4.06 -9.43
C GLY A 146 4.32 4.21 -10.88
N LEU A 147 3.43 3.36 -11.38
CA LEU A 147 2.95 3.36 -12.77
C LEU A 147 4.05 3.22 -13.83
N ALA A 148 5.27 2.82 -13.48
CA ALA A 148 6.35 2.60 -14.43
C ALA A 148 6.10 1.33 -15.25
N ARG A 149 6.85 1.18 -16.37
CA ARG A 149 6.87 -0.09 -17.12
C ARG A 149 7.32 -1.24 -16.23
N GLY A 150 7.02 -2.46 -16.63
CA GLY A 150 7.48 -3.68 -15.96
C GLY A 150 6.69 -3.98 -14.68
N VAL A 151 7.38 -4.20 -13.56
CA VAL A 151 6.77 -4.64 -12.29
C VAL A 151 5.60 -3.75 -11.87
N ASP A 152 5.76 -2.42 -11.90
CA ASP A 152 4.73 -1.48 -11.45
C ASP A 152 3.41 -1.67 -12.23
N ALA A 153 3.49 -1.66 -13.57
CA ALA A 153 2.29 -1.82 -14.41
C ALA A 153 1.62 -3.19 -14.22
N ILE A 154 2.41 -4.25 -14.09
CA ILE A 154 1.90 -5.61 -13.85
C ILE A 154 1.19 -5.68 -12.50
N ALA A 155 1.78 -5.11 -11.45
CA ALA A 155 1.19 -5.07 -10.12
C ALA A 155 -0.18 -4.36 -10.13
N HIS A 156 -0.27 -3.19 -10.78
CA HIS A 156 -1.55 -2.49 -10.93
C HIS A 156 -2.58 -3.30 -11.71
N GLN A 157 -2.18 -3.91 -12.84
CA GLN A 157 -3.07 -4.72 -13.65
C GLN A 157 -3.60 -5.94 -12.91
N ALA A 158 -2.74 -6.64 -12.17
CA ALA A 158 -3.10 -7.80 -11.38
C ALA A 158 -4.05 -7.45 -10.22
N ALA A 159 -3.78 -6.34 -9.52
CA ALA A 159 -4.67 -5.84 -8.46
C ALA A 159 -6.08 -5.51 -9.01
N LEU A 160 -6.16 -4.83 -10.16
CA LEU A 160 -7.42 -4.52 -10.82
C LEU A 160 -8.15 -5.78 -11.31
N LYS A 161 -7.42 -6.79 -11.81
CA LYS A 161 -7.98 -8.08 -12.23
C LYS A 161 -8.61 -8.83 -11.08
N ALA A 162 -8.07 -8.70 -9.87
CA ALA A 162 -8.65 -9.26 -8.64
C ALA A 162 -9.86 -8.44 -8.12
N GLY A 163 -10.23 -7.34 -8.78
CA GLY A 163 -11.27 -6.42 -8.30
C GLY A 163 -10.86 -5.59 -7.07
N GLY A 164 -9.57 -5.61 -6.70
CA GLY A 164 -9.04 -4.89 -5.56
C GLY A 164 -8.59 -3.47 -5.87
N ARG A 165 -8.13 -2.77 -4.83
CA ARG A 165 -7.70 -1.37 -4.91
C ARG A 165 -6.22 -1.26 -5.25
N THR A 166 -5.88 -0.19 -6.00
CA THR A 166 -4.48 0.12 -6.27
C THR A 166 -4.26 1.64 -6.36
N ILE A 167 -3.09 2.09 -5.88
CA ILE A 167 -2.70 3.51 -5.88
C ILE A 167 -1.43 3.67 -6.70
N ALA A 168 -1.49 4.53 -7.71
CA ALA A 168 -0.33 4.89 -8.50
C ALA A 168 0.21 6.25 -8.06
N VAL A 169 1.46 6.29 -7.61
CA VAL A 169 2.15 7.53 -7.26
C VAL A 169 2.90 8.03 -8.49
N LEU A 170 2.74 9.31 -8.86
CA LEU A 170 3.30 9.87 -10.07
C LEU A 170 4.48 10.82 -9.78
N GLY A 171 5.47 10.85 -10.68
CA GLY A 171 6.59 11.81 -10.65
C GLY A 171 6.35 13.06 -11.51
N CYS A 172 5.09 13.40 -11.76
CA CYS A 172 4.62 14.55 -12.52
C CYS A 172 3.25 14.98 -11.96
N GLY A 173 2.67 16.07 -12.45
CA GLY A 173 1.29 16.43 -12.09
C GLY A 173 0.32 15.30 -12.39
N VAL A 174 -0.71 15.13 -11.54
CA VAL A 174 -1.74 14.06 -11.72
C VAL A 174 -2.60 14.24 -12.98
N ASP A 175 -2.52 15.41 -13.61
CA ASP A 175 -3.11 15.74 -14.90
C ASP A 175 -2.32 15.17 -16.10
N ARG A 176 -1.11 14.60 -15.85
CA ARG A 176 -0.21 14.05 -16.86
C ARG A 176 0.11 12.59 -16.58
N ILE A 177 -0.22 11.73 -17.51
CA ILE A 177 0.09 10.29 -17.39
C ILE A 177 1.44 9.99 -18.03
N TYR A 178 2.31 9.35 -17.25
CA TYR A 178 3.60 8.88 -17.73
C TYR A 178 3.92 7.47 -17.19
N PRO A 179 4.32 6.53 -18.05
CA PRO A 179 4.47 6.68 -19.50
C PRO A 179 3.13 6.78 -20.24
N PRO A 180 3.08 7.43 -21.43
CA PRO A 180 1.80 7.69 -22.14
C PRO A 180 1.01 6.43 -22.48
N GLU A 181 1.67 5.31 -22.73
CA GLU A 181 1.04 4.01 -23.01
C GLU A 181 0.23 3.46 -21.83
N HIS A 182 0.42 3.97 -20.62
CA HIS A 182 -0.32 3.58 -19.42
C HIS A 182 -1.58 4.43 -19.17
N THR A 183 -2.01 5.26 -20.13
CA THR A 183 -3.21 6.10 -19.97
C THR A 183 -4.45 5.27 -19.64
N GLN A 184 -4.73 4.20 -20.38
CA GLN A 184 -5.87 3.33 -20.09
C GLN A 184 -5.76 2.61 -18.73
N LEU A 185 -4.53 2.25 -18.33
CA LEU A 185 -4.29 1.67 -17.01
C LEU A 185 -4.57 2.70 -15.90
N ALA A 186 -4.12 3.93 -16.08
CA ALA A 186 -4.37 5.03 -15.14
C ALA A 186 -5.88 5.31 -14.98
N GLU A 187 -6.67 5.28 -16.07
CA GLU A 187 -8.13 5.40 -16.02
C GLU A 187 -8.77 4.29 -15.17
N LYS A 188 -8.34 3.05 -15.36
CA LYS A 188 -8.83 1.91 -14.56
C LYS A 188 -8.42 2.03 -13.09
N ILE A 189 -7.22 2.54 -12.81
CA ILE A 189 -6.76 2.80 -11.43
C ILE A 189 -7.64 3.85 -10.77
N MET A 190 -7.96 4.95 -11.44
CA MET A 190 -8.84 6.00 -10.91
C MET A 190 -10.24 5.49 -10.58
N ALA A 191 -10.74 4.49 -11.31
CA ALA A 191 -12.05 3.89 -11.04
C ALA A 191 -12.08 3.00 -9.78
N ASN A 192 -10.93 2.41 -9.38
CA ASN A 192 -10.83 1.45 -8.28
C ASN A 192 -9.74 1.81 -7.25
N GLY A 193 -9.33 3.06 -7.22
CA GLY A 193 -8.25 3.54 -6.36
C GLY A 193 -7.93 4.99 -6.66
N ALA A 194 -6.64 5.35 -6.74
CA ALA A 194 -6.23 6.72 -6.98
C ALA A 194 -4.90 6.84 -7.73
N LEU A 195 -4.76 7.95 -8.45
CA LEU A 195 -3.48 8.52 -8.84
C LEU A 195 -3.12 9.61 -7.83
N VAL A 196 -1.89 9.60 -7.37
CA VAL A 196 -1.41 10.51 -6.32
C VAL A 196 -0.11 11.18 -6.75
N SER A 197 0.04 12.46 -6.47
CA SER A 197 1.30 13.19 -6.69
C SER A 197 1.44 14.36 -5.70
N ASP A 198 2.68 14.71 -5.34
CA ASP A 198 3.03 15.93 -4.64
C ASP A 198 3.46 17.06 -5.59
N TYR A 199 3.44 16.81 -6.89
CA TYR A 199 3.74 17.81 -7.93
C TYR A 199 2.47 18.52 -8.38
N ALA A 200 2.58 19.86 -8.49
CA ALA A 200 1.49 20.70 -8.99
C ALA A 200 1.09 20.32 -10.42
N LEU A 201 -0.17 20.64 -10.78
CA LEU A 201 -0.70 20.43 -12.13
C LEU A 201 0.21 21.06 -13.17
N GLY A 202 0.30 20.42 -14.32
CA GLY A 202 1.15 20.87 -15.43
C GLY A 202 2.63 20.50 -15.29
N THR A 203 3.09 20.00 -14.12
CA THR A 203 4.48 19.56 -13.95
C THR A 203 4.79 18.41 -14.89
N PRO A 204 5.79 18.55 -15.79
CA PRO A 204 6.15 17.49 -16.73
C PRO A 204 6.86 16.34 -16.02
N PRO A 205 6.84 15.13 -16.63
CA PRO A 205 7.65 14.01 -16.16
C PRO A 205 9.12 14.31 -16.43
N ASP A 206 9.86 14.54 -15.36
CA ASP A 206 11.31 14.74 -15.39
C ASP A 206 12.02 13.61 -14.65
N ALA A 207 13.20 13.20 -15.15
CA ALA A 207 13.97 12.12 -14.55
C ALA A 207 14.33 12.40 -13.08
N SER A 208 14.55 13.67 -12.72
CA SER A 208 14.85 14.11 -11.36
C SER A 208 13.68 13.99 -10.38
N ASN A 209 12.45 13.88 -10.88
CA ASN A 209 11.24 13.79 -10.04
C ASN A 209 10.94 12.37 -9.55
N PHE A 210 11.41 11.33 -10.28
CA PHE A 210 11.07 9.95 -9.93
C PHE A 210 11.72 9.47 -8.63
N PRO A 211 13.01 9.73 -8.34
CA PRO A 211 13.62 9.31 -7.09
C PRO A 211 12.93 9.93 -5.84
N PRO A 212 12.72 11.25 -5.74
CA PRO A 212 12.04 11.85 -4.58
C PRO A 212 10.61 11.35 -4.39
N ARG A 213 9.88 11.06 -5.50
CA ARG A 213 8.53 10.52 -5.47
C ARG A 213 8.46 9.17 -4.75
N ASN A 214 9.51 8.33 -4.87
CA ASN A 214 9.50 6.97 -4.31
C ASN A 214 9.30 6.94 -2.79
N ARG A 215 9.66 8.00 -2.04
CA ARG A 215 9.36 8.15 -0.62
C ARG A 215 7.85 8.12 -0.32
N ILE A 216 7.02 8.51 -1.29
CA ILE A 216 5.56 8.48 -1.15
C ILE A 216 5.03 7.06 -1.36
N ILE A 217 5.64 6.28 -2.27
CA ILE A 217 5.28 4.88 -2.49
C ILE A 217 5.50 4.08 -1.20
N SER A 218 6.70 4.15 -0.63
CA SER A 218 6.99 3.48 0.65
C SER A 218 6.21 4.08 1.82
N GLY A 219 6.05 5.42 1.85
CA GLY A 219 5.34 6.15 2.91
C GLY A 219 3.84 5.83 3.01
N LEU A 220 3.20 5.47 1.90
CA LEU A 220 1.81 5.01 1.89
C LEU A 220 1.66 3.56 2.36
N SER A 221 2.75 2.79 2.42
CA SER A 221 2.72 1.34 2.54
C SER A 221 3.21 0.85 3.90
N MET A 222 2.71 -0.31 4.34
CA MET A 222 3.19 -1.02 5.53
C MET A 222 4.53 -1.71 5.26
N ALA A 223 4.69 -2.20 4.04
CA ALA A 223 5.89 -2.86 3.57
C ALA A 223 6.15 -2.54 2.10
N THR A 224 7.40 -2.74 1.68
CA THR A 224 7.81 -2.62 0.28
C THR A 224 8.38 -3.96 -0.19
N VAL A 225 7.78 -4.52 -1.24
CA VAL A 225 8.28 -5.73 -1.91
C VAL A 225 9.01 -5.34 -3.18
N VAL A 226 10.28 -5.72 -3.27
CA VAL A 226 11.10 -5.56 -4.48
C VAL A 226 11.14 -6.90 -5.22
N VAL A 227 10.44 -6.99 -6.36
CA VAL A 227 10.30 -8.26 -7.09
C VAL A 227 11.55 -8.59 -7.91
N GLU A 228 12.01 -7.66 -8.71
CA GLU A 228 13.27 -7.77 -9.46
C GLU A 228 13.97 -6.41 -9.49
N ALA A 229 15.28 -6.39 -9.28
CA ALA A 229 16.09 -5.19 -9.39
C ALA A 229 17.53 -5.53 -9.81
N GLY A 230 18.02 -4.85 -10.83
CA GLY A 230 19.47 -4.81 -11.08
C GLY A 230 20.17 -3.91 -10.07
N GLU A 231 21.51 -3.91 -10.08
CA GLU A 231 22.34 -3.16 -9.11
C GLU A 231 22.08 -1.65 -9.08
N THR A 232 21.65 -1.07 -10.19
CA THR A 232 21.36 0.37 -10.35
C THR A 232 19.88 0.67 -10.51
N SER A 233 19.01 -0.26 -10.12
CA SER A 233 17.56 -0.10 -10.27
C SER A 233 17.01 0.99 -9.35
N GLY A 234 16.11 1.84 -9.88
CA GLY A 234 15.38 2.83 -9.09
C GLY A 234 14.49 2.22 -7.99
N ALA A 235 14.14 0.94 -8.10
CA ALA A 235 13.40 0.23 -7.05
C ALA A 235 14.20 0.09 -5.75
N LEU A 236 15.54 0.05 -5.84
CA LEU A 236 16.42 0.04 -4.65
C LEU A 236 16.33 1.36 -3.86
N ILE A 237 16.06 2.48 -4.54
CA ILE A 237 15.81 3.77 -3.88
C ILE A 237 14.51 3.71 -3.07
N THR A 238 13.48 3.05 -3.59
CA THR A 238 12.23 2.85 -2.85
C THR A 238 12.44 1.97 -1.62
N ALA A 239 13.24 0.90 -1.76
CA ALA A 239 13.61 0.05 -0.63
C ALA A 239 14.38 0.83 0.45
N GLN A 240 15.31 1.70 0.04
CA GLN A 240 16.04 2.54 1.00
C GLN A 240 15.09 3.50 1.74
N PHE A 241 14.18 4.18 1.04
CA PHE A 241 13.16 5.01 1.69
C PHE A 241 12.28 4.19 2.65
N ALA A 242 11.93 2.96 2.31
CA ALA A 242 11.17 2.10 3.19
C ALA A 242 11.93 1.81 4.50
N VAL A 243 13.22 1.49 4.42
CA VAL A 243 14.09 1.30 5.60
C VAL A 243 14.18 2.58 6.44
N ASP A 244 14.46 3.74 5.81
CA ASP A 244 14.57 5.03 6.48
C ASP A 244 13.26 5.43 7.19
N GLN A 245 12.12 4.95 6.67
CA GLN A 245 10.78 5.17 7.23
C GLN A 245 10.35 4.09 8.24
N GLY A 246 11.22 3.14 8.59
CA GLY A 246 10.91 2.05 9.52
C GLY A 246 9.87 1.06 8.97
N ARG A 247 9.79 0.91 7.64
CA ARG A 247 8.89 -0.04 6.98
C ARG A 247 9.62 -1.35 6.67
N GLU A 248 8.91 -2.46 6.72
CA GLU A 248 9.44 -3.76 6.32
C GLU A 248 9.81 -3.78 4.83
N VAL A 249 10.96 -4.36 4.52
CA VAL A 249 11.43 -4.56 3.14
C VAL A 249 11.53 -6.05 2.85
N PHE A 250 10.81 -6.47 1.83
CA PHE A 250 10.89 -7.81 1.28
C PHE A 250 11.57 -7.77 -0.09
N ALA A 251 12.39 -8.76 -0.37
CA ALA A 251 13.00 -8.93 -1.67
C ALA A 251 12.81 -10.36 -2.18
N VAL A 252 12.40 -10.48 -3.43
CA VAL A 252 12.21 -11.79 -4.06
C VAL A 252 13.58 -12.37 -4.40
N PRO A 253 13.93 -13.57 -3.89
CA PRO A 253 15.15 -14.25 -4.26
C PRO A 253 15.16 -14.59 -5.75
N GLY A 254 16.32 -14.55 -6.36
CA GLY A 254 16.46 -14.93 -7.76
C GLY A 254 17.82 -15.55 -8.07
N ASN A 255 17.97 -16.00 -9.31
CA ASN A 255 19.22 -16.60 -9.77
C ASN A 255 20.39 -15.62 -9.65
N ILE A 256 21.46 -16.04 -8.96
CA ILE A 256 22.65 -15.21 -8.71
C ILE A 256 23.38 -14.77 -10.00
N LEU A 257 23.18 -15.47 -11.10
CA LEU A 257 23.75 -15.13 -12.40
C LEU A 257 22.86 -14.13 -13.19
N ALA A 258 21.60 -13.98 -12.80
CA ALA A 258 20.66 -13.08 -13.48
C ALA A 258 20.89 -11.62 -13.05
N LEU A 259 21.10 -10.74 -14.01
CA LEU A 259 21.33 -9.31 -13.74
C LEU A 259 20.16 -8.66 -12.99
N GLN A 260 18.92 -9.08 -13.25
CA GLN A 260 17.71 -8.57 -12.64
C GLN A 260 17.54 -9.01 -11.17
N SER A 261 18.29 -10.03 -10.71
CA SER A 261 18.23 -10.54 -9.34
C SER A 261 19.35 -10.02 -8.46
N LYS A 262 20.37 -9.37 -9.03
CA LYS A 262 21.55 -8.91 -8.26
C LYS A 262 21.17 -7.90 -7.17
N GLY A 263 20.25 -6.98 -7.48
CA GLY A 263 19.79 -5.97 -6.52
C GLY A 263 18.94 -6.57 -5.40
N THR A 264 18.00 -7.47 -5.74
CA THR A 264 17.16 -8.13 -4.72
C THR A 264 17.97 -9.07 -3.83
N ASN A 265 18.88 -9.87 -4.39
CA ASN A 265 19.77 -10.72 -3.61
C ASN A 265 20.70 -9.88 -2.70
N ARG A 266 21.16 -8.72 -3.16
CA ARG A 266 21.92 -7.78 -2.35
C ARG A 266 21.07 -7.20 -1.20
N LEU A 267 19.81 -6.84 -1.43
CA LEU A 267 18.91 -6.40 -0.37
C LEU A 267 18.74 -7.48 0.70
N ILE A 268 18.57 -8.74 0.30
CA ILE A 268 18.50 -9.88 1.23
C ILE A 268 19.79 -9.98 2.06
N ALA A 269 20.96 -9.91 1.41
CA ALA A 269 22.25 -9.93 2.11
C ALA A 269 22.44 -8.73 3.07
N GLN A 270 21.71 -7.62 2.86
CA GLN A 270 21.72 -6.43 3.71
C GLN A 270 20.62 -6.45 4.79
N GLY A 271 19.86 -7.53 4.90
CA GLY A 271 18.86 -7.72 5.95
C GLY A 271 17.40 -7.55 5.51
N ALA A 272 17.12 -7.33 4.22
CA ALA A 272 15.75 -7.40 3.73
C ALA A 272 15.23 -8.84 3.85
N ARG A 273 13.95 -8.99 4.19
CA ARG A 273 13.34 -10.31 4.32
C ARG A 273 13.22 -10.99 2.95
N PRO A 274 13.70 -12.22 2.77
CA PRO A 274 13.43 -12.96 1.55
C PRO A 274 11.93 -13.28 1.47
N MET A 275 11.30 -12.96 0.34
CA MET A 275 9.92 -13.37 0.08
C MET A 275 9.94 -14.77 -0.57
N LEU A 276 9.71 -15.80 0.20
CA LEU A 276 9.68 -17.20 -0.28
C LEU A 276 8.27 -17.61 -0.69
N SER A 277 7.26 -16.98 -0.10
CA SER A 277 5.85 -17.20 -0.37
C SER A 277 5.10 -15.88 -0.21
N VAL A 278 3.97 -15.74 -0.88
CA VAL A 278 3.09 -14.56 -0.71
C VAL A 278 2.46 -14.52 0.69
N HIS A 279 2.35 -15.67 1.37
CA HIS A 279 1.83 -15.77 2.73
C HIS A 279 2.79 -15.16 3.77
N ASP A 280 4.11 -15.23 3.53
CA ASP A 280 5.11 -14.63 4.43
C ASP A 280 4.83 -13.15 4.71
N LEU A 281 4.23 -12.46 3.75
CA LEU A 281 3.82 -11.06 3.88
C LEU A 281 2.65 -10.89 4.86
N LEU A 282 1.65 -11.76 4.79
CA LEU A 282 0.49 -11.70 5.68
C LEU A 282 0.89 -11.95 7.13
N ASP A 283 1.75 -12.93 7.35
CA ASP A 283 2.22 -13.33 8.69
C ASP A 283 3.02 -12.21 9.35
N VAL A 284 4.01 -11.66 8.64
CA VAL A 284 4.86 -10.58 9.17
C VAL A 284 4.08 -9.30 9.43
N LEU A 285 3.11 -8.97 8.57
CA LEU A 285 2.33 -7.75 8.70
C LEU A 285 1.09 -7.92 9.58
N ASN A 286 0.86 -9.10 10.17
CA ASN A 286 -0.35 -9.47 10.91
C ASN A 286 -1.64 -9.20 10.10
N LEU A 287 -1.57 -9.34 8.77
CA LEU A 287 -2.68 -9.08 7.86
C LEU A 287 -3.74 -10.18 7.89
N THR A 288 -3.44 -11.35 8.44
CA THR A 288 -4.39 -12.45 8.68
C THR A 288 -5.60 -11.97 9.50
N ARG A 289 -5.37 -11.12 10.52
CA ARG A 289 -6.46 -10.51 11.30
C ARG A 289 -7.35 -9.56 10.51
N VAL A 290 -6.81 -8.93 9.46
CA VAL A 290 -7.58 -8.02 8.59
C VAL A 290 -8.52 -8.80 7.69
N THR A 291 -8.03 -9.90 7.15
CA THR A 291 -8.85 -10.83 6.36
C THR A 291 -10.00 -11.36 7.22
N GLU A 292 -9.73 -11.80 8.44
CA GLU A 292 -10.74 -12.26 9.39
C GLU A 292 -11.75 -11.16 9.75
N GLN A 293 -11.31 -9.95 10.06
CA GLN A 293 -12.21 -8.83 10.39
C GLN A 293 -13.07 -8.38 9.19
N ARG A 294 -12.54 -8.42 7.97
CA ARG A 294 -13.30 -8.09 6.75
C ARG A 294 -14.27 -9.21 6.36
N PHE A 295 -13.91 -10.47 6.56
CA PHE A 295 -14.84 -11.57 6.41
C PHE A 295 -15.97 -11.47 7.41
N VAL A 296 -15.69 -11.18 8.68
CA VAL A 296 -16.72 -10.95 9.71
C VAL A 296 -17.62 -9.76 9.34
N SER A 297 -17.09 -8.67 8.80
CA SER A 297 -17.92 -7.53 8.37
C SER A 297 -18.71 -7.78 7.08
N LYS A 298 -18.23 -8.66 6.18
CA LYS A 298 -18.97 -9.11 4.99
C LYS A 298 -20.01 -10.19 5.26
N VAL A 299 -19.88 -10.86 6.40
CA VAL A 299 -20.72 -11.98 6.83
C VAL A 299 -21.86 -11.51 7.77
N LEU A 300 -22.06 -10.21 7.92
CA LEU A 300 -23.28 -9.71 8.57
C LEU A 300 -24.50 -10.12 7.74
N PRO A 301 -25.55 -10.68 8.39
CA PRO A 301 -26.78 -11.02 7.72
C PRO A 301 -27.33 -9.84 6.93
N ALA A 302 -27.66 -10.05 5.65
CA ALA A 302 -28.13 -8.97 4.78
C ALA A 302 -29.54 -8.49 5.15
N ASP A 303 -30.31 -9.33 5.87
CA ASP A 303 -31.65 -8.99 6.33
C ASP A 303 -31.98 -9.70 7.67
N GLU A 304 -33.13 -9.34 8.23
CA GLU A 304 -33.62 -9.89 9.50
C GLU A 304 -33.89 -11.39 9.43
N THR A 305 -34.15 -11.94 8.24
CA THR A 305 -34.41 -13.37 8.01
C THR A 305 -33.11 -14.16 8.09
N GLU A 306 -32.05 -13.67 7.43
CA GLU A 306 -30.70 -14.27 7.54
C GLU A 306 -30.19 -14.23 8.98
N ALA A 307 -30.42 -13.12 9.71
CA ALA A 307 -30.04 -13.00 11.11
C ALA A 307 -30.72 -14.04 12.00
N LYS A 308 -32.02 -14.29 11.79
CA LYS A 308 -32.77 -15.33 12.51
C LYS A 308 -32.27 -16.73 12.19
N LEU A 309 -31.96 -17.02 10.95
CA LEU A 309 -31.43 -18.33 10.56
C LEU A 309 -30.03 -18.57 11.15
N MET A 310 -29.16 -17.55 11.11
CA MET A 310 -27.83 -17.64 11.72
C MET A 310 -27.86 -17.81 13.25
N SER A 311 -28.88 -17.31 13.92
CA SER A 311 -29.00 -17.44 15.39
C SER A 311 -29.29 -18.86 15.87
N VAL A 312 -29.86 -19.71 15.01
CA VAL A 312 -30.23 -21.12 15.33
C VAL A 312 -29.25 -22.12 14.72
N LEU A 313 -28.50 -21.73 13.69
CA LEU A 313 -27.53 -22.62 13.04
C LEU A 313 -26.21 -22.64 13.84
N THR A 314 -25.75 -23.85 14.13
CA THR A 314 -24.49 -24.13 14.81
C THR A 314 -23.57 -24.98 13.92
N HIS A 315 -22.47 -25.48 14.47
CA HIS A 315 -21.59 -26.46 13.79
C HIS A 315 -22.18 -27.86 13.73
N GLU A 316 -23.21 -28.13 14.51
CA GLU A 316 -23.94 -29.40 14.45
C GLU A 316 -24.98 -29.35 13.33
N PRO A 317 -25.10 -30.43 12.54
CA PRO A 317 -26.08 -30.49 11.47
C PRO A 317 -27.50 -30.32 11.98
N LEU A 318 -28.21 -29.31 11.51
CA LEU A 318 -29.61 -29.04 11.88
C LEU A 318 -30.51 -29.21 10.66
N HIS A 319 -31.56 -30.04 10.80
CA HIS A 319 -32.48 -30.29 9.71
C HIS A 319 -33.36 -29.07 9.41
N MET A 320 -33.69 -28.87 8.13
CA MET A 320 -34.47 -27.71 7.66
C MET A 320 -35.82 -27.55 8.39
N ASP A 321 -36.50 -28.66 8.74
CA ASP A 321 -37.73 -28.61 9.51
C ASP A 321 -37.53 -28.12 10.94
N GLU A 322 -36.38 -28.41 11.52
CA GLU A 322 -36.03 -27.96 12.87
C GLU A 322 -35.66 -26.49 12.87
N ILE A 323 -34.91 -26.04 11.85
CA ILE A 323 -34.64 -24.62 11.60
C ILE A 323 -35.96 -23.84 11.46
N ARG A 324 -36.91 -24.36 10.69
CA ARG A 324 -38.24 -23.78 10.57
C ARG A 324 -38.96 -23.67 11.92
N ASN A 325 -38.94 -24.74 12.71
CA ASN A 325 -39.62 -24.77 14.00
C ASN A 325 -39.01 -23.79 15.01
N GLN A 326 -37.69 -23.65 15.04
CA GLN A 326 -36.98 -22.75 15.95
C GLN A 326 -37.09 -21.27 15.51
N THR A 327 -37.14 -21.00 14.22
CA THR A 327 -37.22 -19.63 13.69
C THR A 327 -38.65 -19.11 13.54
N GLY A 328 -39.63 -20.03 13.44
CA GLY A 328 -41.04 -19.69 13.18
C GLY A 328 -41.31 -19.15 11.77
N LEU A 329 -40.35 -19.30 10.84
CA LEU A 329 -40.47 -18.81 9.48
C LEU A 329 -41.17 -19.82 8.57
N PRO A 330 -41.92 -19.40 7.52
CA PRO A 330 -42.45 -20.27 6.50
C PRO A 330 -41.37 -21.09 5.80
N ILE A 331 -41.61 -22.35 5.49
CA ILE A 331 -40.64 -23.29 4.93
C ILE A 331 -40.04 -22.79 3.60
N GLU A 332 -40.88 -22.14 2.77
CA GLU A 332 -40.43 -21.55 1.50
C GLU A 332 -39.39 -20.45 1.72
N ARG A 333 -39.57 -19.67 2.78
CA ARG A 333 -38.64 -18.59 3.14
C ARG A 333 -37.35 -19.13 3.73
N VAL A 334 -37.44 -20.14 4.59
CA VAL A 334 -36.27 -20.83 5.14
C VAL A 334 -35.43 -21.44 4.01
N SER A 335 -36.06 -22.21 3.10
CA SER A 335 -35.38 -22.86 1.99
C SER A 335 -34.71 -21.83 1.05
N ALA A 336 -35.43 -20.81 0.62
CA ALA A 336 -34.89 -19.80 -0.28
C ALA A 336 -33.72 -19.03 0.37
N THR A 337 -33.85 -18.69 1.65
CA THR A 337 -32.78 -17.96 2.37
C THR A 337 -31.56 -18.84 2.62
N LEU A 338 -31.74 -20.14 2.97
CA LEU A 338 -30.63 -21.06 3.15
C LEU A 338 -29.83 -21.28 1.87
N VAL A 339 -30.48 -21.38 0.71
CA VAL A 339 -29.79 -21.43 -0.60
C VAL A 339 -28.99 -20.18 -0.86
N MET A 340 -29.56 -19.00 -0.57
CA MET A 340 -28.83 -17.73 -0.73
C MET A 340 -27.66 -17.62 0.25
N MET A 341 -27.81 -18.08 1.49
CA MET A 341 -26.76 -18.13 2.50
C MET A 341 -25.66 -19.14 2.12
N GLU A 342 -26.01 -20.25 1.49
CA GLU A 342 -25.05 -21.22 0.96
C GLU A 342 -24.23 -20.64 -0.20
N LEU A 343 -24.87 -19.93 -1.12
CA LEU A 343 -24.17 -19.17 -2.19
C LEU A 343 -23.25 -18.07 -1.65
N LYS A 344 -23.59 -17.50 -0.49
CA LYS A 344 -22.75 -16.53 0.23
C LYS A 344 -21.67 -17.20 1.08
N GLY A 345 -21.64 -18.53 1.18
CA GLY A 345 -20.70 -19.28 2.03
C GLY A 345 -20.98 -19.20 3.53
N LEU A 346 -22.16 -18.75 3.95
CA LEU A 346 -22.55 -18.60 5.36
C LEU A 346 -22.95 -19.93 5.99
N VAL A 347 -23.52 -20.81 5.19
CA VAL A 347 -23.98 -22.15 5.59
C VAL A 347 -23.54 -23.17 4.55
N ARG A 348 -23.53 -24.45 4.95
CA ARG A 348 -23.26 -25.57 4.06
C ARG A 348 -24.29 -26.66 4.28
N GLN A 349 -24.82 -27.21 3.20
CA GLN A 349 -25.65 -28.43 3.26
C GLN A 349 -24.75 -29.65 3.42
N VAL A 350 -24.98 -30.46 4.47
CA VAL A 350 -24.17 -31.63 4.83
C VAL A 350 -24.91 -32.96 4.59
N GLY A 351 -25.91 -32.94 3.72
CA GLY A 351 -26.71 -34.10 3.32
C GLY A 351 -28.10 -34.16 3.97
N GLY A 352 -29.08 -34.72 3.25
CA GLY A 352 -30.43 -34.94 3.77
C GLY A 352 -31.17 -33.70 4.27
N LEU A 353 -30.99 -32.54 3.65
CA LEU A 353 -31.57 -31.27 4.06
C LEU A 353 -31.09 -30.75 5.45
N ASN A 354 -29.93 -31.22 5.90
CA ASN A 354 -29.27 -30.70 7.08
C ASN A 354 -28.29 -29.60 6.69
N TYR A 355 -28.24 -28.51 7.47
CA TYR A 355 -27.39 -27.37 7.27
C TYR A 355 -26.54 -27.08 8.52
N VAL A 356 -25.29 -26.62 8.30
CA VAL A 356 -24.37 -26.18 9.34
C VAL A 356 -23.92 -24.74 9.05
N ALA A 357 -23.70 -23.96 10.09
CA ALA A 357 -23.04 -22.68 9.90
C ALA A 357 -21.57 -22.92 9.52
N VAL A 358 -21.12 -22.29 8.44
CA VAL A 358 -19.72 -22.29 8.05
C VAL A 358 -19.04 -21.20 8.86
N ARG A 359 -18.43 -21.57 9.99
CA ARG A 359 -17.31 -20.84 10.55
C ARG A 359 -16.06 -21.53 10.05
N GLU A 360 -15.10 -20.78 9.54
CA GLU A 360 -13.79 -21.36 9.28
C GLU A 360 -13.27 -22.01 10.55
N GLU A 361 -12.89 -23.28 10.44
CA GLU A 361 -12.13 -23.97 11.47
C GLU A 361 -10.92 -23.08 11.81
N GLN A 362 -10.89 -22.58 13.04
CA GLN A 362 -9.63 -22.26 13.66
C GLN A 362 -8.80 -23.52 13.52
N ALA A 363 -7.78 -23.51 12.68
CA ALA A 363 -6.74 -24.52 12.72
C ALA A 363 -6.24 -24.53 14.16
N GLY A 364 -6.77 -25.46 14.94
CA GLY A 364 -6.33 -25.70 16.29
C GLY A 364 -4.88 -26.12 16.18
N TYR A 365 -3.98 -25.24 16.54
CA TYR A 365 -2.65 -25.67 16.95
C TYR A 365 -2.86 -26.60 18.15
N GLU A 366 -2.74 -27.87 17.93
CA GLU A 366 -2.44 -28.80 19.02
C GLU A 366 -1.12 -28.32 19.63
N VAL A 367 -1.22 -27.72 20.80
CA VAL A 367 -0.06 -27.50 21.66
C VAL A 367 0.44 -28.89 22.06
N ILE A 368 1.44 -29.38 21.33
CA ILE A 368 2.18 -30.58 21.74
C ILE A 368 2.82 -30.20 23.08
N PRO A 369 2.50 -30.89 24.18
CA PRO A 369 3.10 -30.60 25.48
C PRO A 369 4.61 -30.82 25.38
N ASP A 370 5.38 -29.94 25.98
CA ASP A 370 6.85 -29.83 25.99
C ASP A 370 7.54 -30.99 26.79
N SER A 371 7.12 -32.24 26.58
CA SER A 371 7.64 -33.43 27.29
C SER A 371 8.55 -34.34 26.45
N THR A 372 9.04 -33.86 25.28
CA THR A 372 10.05 -34.61 24.49
C THR A 372 11.20 -33.73 24.02
N ARG A 373 11.73 -32.94 24.94
CA ARG A 373 13.03 -32.27 24.73
C ARG A 373 14.13 -32.94 25.55
N ASP A 374 14.38 -34.22 25.29
CA ASP A 374 15.59 -34.89 25.70
C ASP A 374 15.99 -35.87 24.61
N ASP A 375 16.62 -35.34 23.56
CA ASP A 375 17.50 -36.08 22.64
C ASP A 375 18.09 -35.05 21.63
N VAL A 376 18.90 -34.14 22.15
CA VAL A 376 19.78 -33.33 21.29
C VAL A 376 21.01 -34.18 21.00
N VAL A 377 21.04 -34.75 19.79
CA VAL A 377 22.27 -35.33 19.24
C VAL A 377 23.29 -34.20 19.03
N PRO A 378 24.49 -34.22 19.65
CA PRO A 378 25.44 -33.15 19.47
C PRO A 378 26.03 -33.17 18.05
N VAL A 379 25.95 -32.04 17.38
CA VAL A 379 26.60 -31.78 16.09
C VAL A 379 28.13 -31.81 16.36
N PRO A 380 28.94 -32.58 15.61
CA PRO A 380 30.39 -32.62 15.80
C PRO A 380 31.01 -31.25 15.46
N ALA A 381 31.85 -30.75 16.39
CA ALA A 381 32.61 -29.53 16.24
C ALA A 381 33.53 -29.62 15.00
N TYR A 382 33.43 -28.67 14.11
CA TYR A 382 34.37 -28.49 13.00
C TYR A 382 35.68 -27.95 13.56
N HIS A 383 36.75 -28.76 13.53
CA HIS A 383 38.11 -28.32 13.79
C HIS A 383 38.78 -27.94 12.47
N PRO A 384 39.20 -26.70 12.27
CA PRO A 384 40.04 -26.35 11.14
C PRO A 384 41.44 -26.89 11.35
N GLU A 385 41.86 -27.87 10.52
CA GLU A 385 43.22 -28.32 10.46
C GLU A 385 44.14 -27.18 10.02
N SER A 386 45.16 -26.92 10.88
CA SER A 386 46.27 -26.03 10.61
C SER A 386 47.22 -26.69 9.59
N HIS A 387 47.20 -26.23 8.34
CA HIS A 387 48.30 -26.53 7.41
C HIS A 387 49.49 -25.66 7.74
N SER A 388 50.44 -26.29 8.44
CA SER A 388 51.82 -25.80 8.59
C SER A 388 52.51 -25.76 7.23
N ARG A 389 53.02 -24.59 6.89
CA ARG A 389 54.00 -24.40 5.82
C ARG A 389 55.20 -25.32 6.07
N ARG A 390 55.59 -26.11 5.09
CA ARG A 390 56.97 -26.57 4.89
C ARG A 390 57.56 -25.77 3.75
N ASP A 391 58.52 -24.95 4.14
CA ASP A 391 59.56 -24.46 3.24
C ASP A 391 60.43 -25.69 2.93
N GLU A 392 60.79 -25.86 1.67
CA GLU A 392 62.09 -26.42 1.22
C GLU A 392 62.17 -26.46 -0.30
N ASP A 393 63.25 -25.73 -0.79
CA ASP A 393 63.98 -25.76 -2.06
C ASP A 393 63.28 -25.27 -3.34
#